data_36830694107a6feb8e3c967d02a29468
#
_entry.id   36830694107a6feb8e3c967d02a29468
#
_cell.length_a   1.000
_cell.length_b   1.000
_cell.length_c   1.000
_cell.angle_alpha   90.00
_cell.angle_beta   90.00
_cell.angle_gamma   90.00
#
_symmetry.space_group_name_H-M   'P 1'
#
loop_
_entity.id
_entity.type
_entity.pdbx_description
1 polymer ?
#
loop_
_entity_poly.entity_id
_entity_poly.type
_entity_poly.pdbx_seq_one_letter_code
_entity_poly.pdbx_strand_id
1 'polypeptide(L)'
;MSTQTPPRYPFAWTPPMQVPEALRNIHKTSAMEVTLPSGDTATLVTRYKDVRALFADKRLSRNIARPDCARISKDNDLFMDPNIDPDPPEHTRVRSLVTKAFTARRIEALRPYVQQVADQLLDEMEAGPQPVELNEALAFPLPIMVICKLLGVPAEDRDQFRAYVDGFLSVTKLSPEEVGACRQNLWKYLGDLIDSKRDNPGDDLVSELIRVRDDEDDSRLNDHELHFWTQGLLIAGYVTTASQIGTGTAVLLHHPEFVRAIREDWSLVPSTVEELLRTQIMGSSVGTMRYAIDDIPLSDGTVIKKGTSVLLSEEGANVDPEVFECPMELDIRRTENHHMTFGAGLHYCVGAALARMELQVATESLLRRFPNIRLAAPAEELPRALGGFMEGFTEIPVEW
;
A
#
# COMPACT_ATOMS: atom_id res chain seq x y z
N MET A 1 35.86 -6.78 15.91
CA MET A 1 34.56 -6.61 15.23
C MET A 1 34.05 -5.24 15.60
N SER A 2 33.92 -4.34 14.63
CA SER A 2 33.42 -2.97 14.88
C SER A 2 31.96 -3.06 15.29
N THR A 3 31.64 -2.64 16.51
CA THR A 3 30.27 -2.52 17.02
C THR A 3 29.62 -1.26 16.43
N GLN A 4 29.40 -1.25 15.11
CA GLN A 4 28.55 -0.21 14.55
C GLN A 4 27.12 -0.50 14.98
N THR A 5 26.47 0.49 15.58
CA THR A 5 25.05 0.42 15.90
C THR A 5 24.26 0.18 14.61
N PRO A 6 23.32 -0.78 14.58
CA PRO A 6 22.50 -1.03 13.40
C PRO A 6 21.82 0.26 12.92
N PRO A 7 21.77 0.50 11.60
CA PRO A 7 21.11 1.70 11.07
C PRO A 7 19.62 1.70 11.42
N ARG A 8 19.06 2.90 11.58
CA ARG A 8 17.62 3.04 11.78
C ARG A 8 16.87 2.71 10.50
N TYR A 9 15.75 2.04 10.64
CA TYR A 9 14.83 1.72 9.55
C TYR A 9 13.40 2.13 9.98
N PRO A 10 12.60 2.73 9.10
CA PRO A 10 12.82 3.00 7.67
C PRO A 10 13.96 3.96 7.37
N PHE A 11 14.54 3.84 6.17
CA PHE A 11 15.57 4.78 5.70
C PHE A 11 14.95 6.13 5.36
N ALA A 12 15.65 7.21 5.71
CA ALA A 12 15.21 8.55 5.35
C ALA A 12 15.23 8.76 3.82
N TRP A 13 14.17 9.35 3.29
CA TRP A 13 14.08 9.76 1.89
C TRP A 13 14.84 11.07 1.68
N THR A 14 16.07 10.96 1.18
CA THR A 14 16.92 12.12 0.86
C THR A 14 17.74 11.82 -0.38
N PRO A 15 17.71 12.67 -1.41
CA PRO A 15 16.85 13.84 -1.57
C PRO A 15 15.37 13.46 -1.81
N PRO A 16 14.42 14.40 -1.63
CA PRO A 16 13.01 14.15 -1.92
C PRO A 16 12.81 13.75 -3.38
N MET A 17 11.76 12.95 -3.67
CA MET A 17 11.37 12.48 -5.00
C MET A 17 12.41 11.63 -5.74
N GLN A 18 13.42 11.14 -5.04
CA GLN A 18 14.41 10.20 -5.56
C GLN A 18 14.44 8.94 -4.69
N VAL A 19 14.95 7.86 -5.26
CA VAL A 19 15.22 6.64 -4.48
C VAL A 19 16.21 6.96 -3.36
N PRO A 20 15.94 6.55 -2.12
CA PRO A 20 16.82 6.82 -0.99
C PRO A 20 18.26 6.38 -1.25
N GLU A 21 19.23 7.26 -1.02
CA GLU A 21 20.67 6.95 -1.24
C GLU A 21 21.13 5.75 -0.40
N ALA A 22 20.51 5.53 0.76
CA ALA A 22 20.77 4.37 1.60
C ALA A 22 20.58 3.03 0.87
N LEU A 23 19.71 2.99 -0.15
CA LEU A 23 19.44 1.79 -0.94
C LEU A 23 20.51 1.51 -2.01
N ARG A 24 21.29 2.50 -2.42
CA ARG A 24 22.30 2.37 -3.51
C ARG A 24 23.28 1.22 -3.30
N ASN A 25 23.63 0.94 -2.06
CA ASN A 25 24.64 -0.07 -1.72
C ASN A 25 24.11 -1.17 -0.80
N ILE A 26 22.81 -1.24 -0.62
CA ILE A 26 22.17 -2.14 0.33
C ILE A 26 22.38 -3.62 -0.05
N HIS A 27 22.59 -3.92 -1.34
CA HIS A 27 22.75 -5.27 -1.89
C HIS A 27 24.14 -5.89 -1.68
N LYS A 28 25.08 -5.19 -1.05
CA LYS A 28 26.41 -5.76 -0.75
C LYS A 28 26.33 -7.02 0.11
N THR A 29 25.28 -7.13 0.94
CA THR A 29 24.96 -8.32 1.71
C THR A 29 23.51 -8.73 1.43
N SER A 30 23.18 -10.02 1.54
CA SER A 30 21.79 -10.49 1.40
C SER A 30 20.90 -10.01 2.53
N ALA A 31 21.47 -9.79 3.71
CA ALA A 31 20.75 -9.33 4.89
C ALA A 31 21.62 -8.42 5.77
N MET A 32 20.97 -7.53 6.51
CA MET A 32 21.60 -6.66 7.49
C MET A 32 20.69 -6.46 8.71
N GLU A 33 21.29 -6.22 9.87
CA GLU A 33 20.54 -5.84 11.06
C GLU A 33 20.14 -4.36 10.99
N VAL A 34 18.90 -4.05 11.38
CA VAL A 34 18.35 -2.68 11.43
C VAL A 34 17.66 -2.45 12.77
N THR A 35 17.57 -1.18 13.20
CA THR A 35 16.85 -0.76 14.40
C THR A 35 15.50 -0.16 14.01
N LEU A 36 14.42 -0.71 14.55
CA LEU A 36 13.04 -0.27 14.32
C LEU A 36 12.67 0.96 15.16
N PRO A 37 11.56 1.65 14.86
CA PRO A 37 11.08 2.78 15.67
C PRO A 37 10.78 2.43 17.14
N SER A 38 10.43 1.18 17.43
CA SER A 38 10.31 0.64 18.80
C SER A 38 11.62 0.64 19.59
N GLY A 39 12.77 0.60 18.89
CA GLY A 39 14.09 0.34 19.44
C GLY A 39 14.51 -1.12 19.37
N ASP A 40 13.63 -2.02 18.95
CA ASP A 40 13.96 -3.42 18.69
C ASP A 40 14.77 -3.57 17.42
N THR A 41 15.45 -4.72 17.26
CA THR A 41 16.21 -5.02 16.03
C THR A 41 15.50 -6.08 15.19
N ALA A 42 15.68 -5.98 13.87
CA ALA A 42 15.20 -6.96 12.92
C ALA A 42 16.25 -7.18 11.82
N THR A 43 16.17 -8.31 11.12
CA THR A 43 16.99 -8.60 9.96
C THR A 43 16.28 -8.12 8.69
N LEU A 44 16.85 -7.14 8.00
CA LEU A 44 16.38 -6.63 6.71
C LEU A 44 17.02 -7.44 5.58
N VAL A 45 16.22 -8.13 4.77
CA VAL A 45 16.66 -8.86 3.56
C VAL A 45 16.43 -7.97 2.35
N THR A 46 17.42 -7.82 1.47
CA THR A 46 17.49 -6.74 0.49
C THR A 46 17.62 -7.18 -0.97
N ARG A 47 18.23 -8.35 -1.24
CA ARG A 47 18.42 -8.83 -2.61
C ARG A 47 17.11 -9.36 -3.18
N TYR A 48 16.82 -8.99 -4.40
CA TYR A 48 15.60 -9.39 -5.11
C TYR A 48 15.34 -10.90 -5.05
N LYS A 49 16.34 -11.72 -5.37
CA LYS A 49 16.21 -13.18 -5.38
C LYS A 49 15.85 -13.76 -4.02
N ASP A 50 16.45 -13.22 -2.95
CA ASP A 50 16.19 -13.68 -1.58
C ASP A 50 14.83 -13.21 -1.09
N VAL A 51 14.49 -11.93 -1.29
CA VAL A 51 13.17 -11.36 -0.94
C VAL A 51 12.07 -12.15 -1.64
N ARG A 52 12.20 -12.39 -2.95
CA ARG A 52 11.21 -13.15 -3.73
C ARG A 52 11.04 -14.59 -3.23
N ALA A 53 12.14 -15.27 -2.91
CA ALA A 53 12.11 -16.62 -2.39
C ALA A 53 11.44 -16.68 -1.01
N LEU A 54 11.76 -15.73 -0.14
CA LEU A 54 11.27 -15.65 1.22
C LEU A 54 9.77 -15.31 1.30
N PHE A 55 9.20 -14.60 0.35
CA PHE A 55 7.75 -14.41 0.26
C PHE A 55 6.95 -15.71 0.14
N ALA A 56 7.57 -16.77 -0.36
CA ALA A 56 6.96 -18.10 -0.50
C ALA A 56 7.46 -19.11 0.55
N ASP A 57 8.38 -18.72 1.44
CA ASP A 57 9.01 -19.64 2.40
C ASP A 57 8.13 -19.85 3.62
N LYS A 58 7.64 -21.07 3.80
CA LYS A 58 6.79 -21.45 4.93
C LYS A 58 7.49 -21.41 6.30
N ARG A 59 8.82 -21.25 6.34
CA ARG A 59 9.59 -21.06 7.57
C ARG A 59 9.52 -19.60 8.08
N LEU A 60 8.94 -18.71 7.31
CA LEU A 60 8.65 -17.33 7.72
C LEU A 60 7.15 -17.19 8.04
N SER A 61 6.83 -17.14 9.32
CA SER A 61 5.48 -16.92 9.83
C SER A 61 5.09 -15.45 9.73
N ARG A 62 3.85 -15.17 9.37
CA ARG A 62 3.25 -13.83 9.46
C ARG A 62 2.67 -13.52 10.84
N ASN A 63 2.52 -14.51 11.69
CA ASN A 63 2.11 -14.30 13.07
C ASN A 63 3.23 -13.60 13.85
N ILE A 64 3.25 -12.27 13.80
CA ILE A 64 4.19 -11.40 14.53
C ILE A 64 3.66 -10.99 15.92
N ALA A 65 2.45 -11.40 16.29
CA ALA A 65 1.87 -11.21 17.63
C ALA A 65 2.50 -12.15 18.68
N ARG A 66 3.81 -12.39 18.58
CA ARG A 66 4.57 -13.23 19.48
C ARG A 66 5.36 -12.37 20.48
N PRO A 67 5.50 -12.81 21.74
CA PRO A 67 6.25 -12.04 22.74
C PRO A 67 7.72 -11.80 22.40
N ASP A 68 8.31 -12.71 21.59
CA ASP A 68 9.71 -12.69 21.16
C ASP A 68 9.91 -12.09 19.75
N CYS A 69 8.86 -11.63 19.12
CA CYS A 69 8.95 -10.89 17.85
C CYS A 69 9.26 -9.41 18.13
N ALA A 70 10.12 -8.81 17.30
CA ALA A 70 10.39 -7.38 17.35
C ALA A 70 9.10 -6.58 17.11
N ARG A 71 8.90 -5.51 17.85
CA ARG A 71 7.77 -4.61 17.67
C ARG A 71 8.12 -3.55 16.65
N ILE A 72 7.17 -3.22 15.79
CA ILE A 72 7.34 -2.16 14.80
C ILE A 72 7.35 -0.79 15.49
N SER A 73 6.40 -0.57 16.40
CA SER A 73 6.23 0.64 17.18
C SER A 73 5.94 0.27 18.63
N LYS A 74 6.31 1.16 19.57
CA LYS A 74 5.97 1.00 21.00
C LYS A 74 4.49 1.17 21.28
N ASP A 75 3.85 2.06 20.51
CA ASP A 75 2.52 2.60 20.82
C ASP A 75 1.44 2.13 19.82
N ASN A 76 1.80 1.29 18.85
CA ASN A 76 0.85 0.82 17.83
C ASN A 76 0.79 -0.72 17.81
N ASP A 77 -0.33 -1.24 18.29
CA ASP A 77 -0.63 -2.68 18.32
C ASP A 77 -1.41 -3.16 17.09
N LEU A 78 -1.50 -2.35 16.03
CA LEU A 78 -2.31 -2.66 14.84
C LEU A 78 -2.01 -4.04 14.23
N PHE A 79 -0.74 -4.47 14.26
CA PHE A 79 -0.30 -5.75 13.72
C PHE A 79 -0.11 -6.85 14.78
N MET A 80 -0.52 -6.59 16.03
CA MET A 80 -0.34 -7.53 17.15
C MET A 80 -1.54 -8.44 17.37
N ASP A 81 -2.59 -8.36 16.55
CA ASP A 81 -3.68 -9.34 16.58
C ASP A 81 -3.25 -10.59 15.78
N PRO A 82 -3.21 -11.78 16.40
CA PRO A 82 -2.80 -13.02 15.72
C PRO A 82 -3.75 -13.46 14.60
N ASN A 83 -4.94 -12.87 14.53
CA ASN A 83 -5.93 -13.16 13.49
C ASN A 83 -5.77 -12.29 12.24
N ILE A 84 -4.93 -11.24 12.29
CA ILE A 84 -4.76 -10.28 11.19
C ILE A 84 -4.24 -10.95 9.93
N ASP A 85 -3.35 -11.93 10.06
CA ASP A 85 -2.76 -12.59 8.90
C ASP A 85 -2.25 -13.98 9.30
N PRO A 86 -3.16 -14.96 9.46
CA PRO A 86 -2.79 -16.28 9.89
C PRO A 86 -1.86 -16.96 8.87
N ASP A 87 -1.06 -17.90 9.36
CA ASP A 87 -0.27 -18.77 8.49
C ASP A 87 -1.15 -19.83 7.81
N PRO A 88 -0.69 -20.49 6.72
CA PRO A 88 -1.35 -21.69 6.21
C PRO A 88 -1.51 -22.78 7.27
N PRO A 89 -2.62 -23.55 7.30
CA PRO A 89 -3.65 -23.65 6.23
C PRO A 89 -4.74 -22.58 6.27
N GLU A 90 -4.97 -21.92 7.39
CA GLU A 90 -6.09 -20.97 7.58
C GLU A 90 -6.01 -19.81 6.58
N HIS A 91 -4.82 -19.22 6.41
CA HIS A 91 -4.62 -18.18 5.40
C HIS A 91 -5.01 -18.67 4.01
N THR A 92 -4.60 -19.87 3.62
CA THR A 92 -4.86 -20.40 2.27
C THR A 92 -6.36 -20.55 2.02
N ARG A 93 -7.11 -21.07 3.01
CA ARG A 93 -8.57 -21.21 2.96
C ARG A 93 -9.25 -19.86 2.77
N VAL A 94 -9.00 -18.93 3.69
CA VAL A 94 -9.64 -17.60 3.68
C VAL A 94 -9.25 -16.82 2.42
N ARG A 95 -7.96 -16.85 2.05
CA ARG A 95 -7.46 -16.16 0.84
C ARG A 95 -8.11 -16.68 -0.43
N SER A 96 -8.34 -17.99 -0.54
CA SER A 96 -9.03 -18.62 -1.66
C SER A 96 -10.45 -18.03 -1.81
N LEU A 97 -11.21 -17.94 -0.73
CA LEU A 97 -12.56 -17.38 -0.70
C LEU A 97 -12.56 -15.89 -1.12
N VAL A 98 -11.67 -15.09 -0.53
CA VAL A 98 -11.54 -13.67 -0.89
C VAL A 98 -11.18 -13.48 -2.37
N THR A 99 -10.27 -14.30 -2.89
CA THR A 99 -9.86 -14.22 -4.30
C THR A 99 -11.00 -14.58 -5.26
N LYS A 100 -11.85 -15.55 -4.90
CA LYS A 100 -13.06 -15.88 -5.67
C LYS A 100 -14.04 -14.69 -5.75
N ALA A 101 -14.16 -13.92 -4.67
CA ALA A 101 -15.01 -12.72 -4.64
C ALA A 101 -14.36 -11.53 -5.39
N PHE A 102 -13.04 -11.42 -5.38
CA PHE A 102 -12.27 -10.29 -5.94
C PHE A 102 -11.74 -10.60 -7.35
N THR A 103 -12.64 -10.75 -8.32
CA THR A 103 -12.29 -11.18 -9.67
C THR A 103 -11.80 -10.05 -10.58
N ALA A 104 -10.91 -10.35 -11.55
CA ALA A 104 -10.47 -9.39 -12.54
C ALA A 104 -11.63 -8.76 -13.34
N ARG A 105 -12.68 -9.54 -13.63
CA ARG A 105 -13.89 -9.04 -14.31
C ARG A 105 -14.63 -8.00 -13.48
N ARG A 106 -14.76 -8.22 -12.17
CA ARG A 106 -15.42 -7.26 -11.27
C ARG A 106 -14.61 -5.97 -11.15
N ILE A 107 -13.28 -6.09 -11.08
CA ILE A 107 -12.39 -4.92 -11.03
C ILE A 107 -12.49 -4.11 -12.33
N GLU A 108 -12.42 -4.75 -13.49
CA GLU A 108 -12.51 -4.03 -14.77
C GLU A 108 -13.89 -3.36 -14.97
N ALA A 109 -14.96 -3.96 -14.45
CA ALA A 109 -16.28 -3.35 -14.48
C ALA A 109 -16.40 -2.04 -13.67
N LEU A 110 -15.46 -1.75 -12.76
CA LEU A 110 -15.39 -0.49 -12.02
C LEU A 110 -14.75 0.64 -12.84
N ARG A 111 -14.00 0.38 -13.90
CA ARG A 111 -13.28 1.40 -14.68
C ARG A 111 -14.15 2.61 -15.09
N PRO A 112 -15.38 2.43 -15.63
CA PRO A 112 -16.24 3.57 -15.95
C PRO A 112 -16.59 4.42 -14.73
N TYR A 113 -16.79 3.78 -13.56
CA TYR A 113 -17.07 4.49 -12.32
C TYR A 113 -15.84 5.24 -11.80
N VAL A 114 -14.67 4.61 -11.83
CA VAL A 114 -13.40 5.28 -11.45
C VAL A 114 -13.16 6.52 -12.33
N GLN A 115 -13.40 6.40 -13.64
CA GLN A 115 -13.28 7.54 -14.56
C GLN A 115 -14.29 8.65 -14.23
N GLN A 116 -15.56 8.28 -14.00
CA GLN A 116 -16.60 9.26 -13.61
C GLN A 116 -16.23 10.02 -12.33
N VAL A 117 -15.71 9.31 -11.32
CA VAL A 117 -15.27 9.93 -10.06
C VAL A 117 -14.08 10.86 -10.31
N ALA A 118 -13.09 10.41 -11.07
CA ALA A 118 -11.93 11.22 -11.41
C ALA A 118 -12.36 12.52 -12.14
N ASP A 119 -13.25 12.40 -13.13
CA ASP A 119 -13.75 13.57 -13.88
C ASP A 119 -14.49 14.55 -12.96
N GLN A 120 -15.36 14.05 -12.06
CA GLN A 120 -16.06 14.89 -11.08
C GLN A 120 -15.08 15.65 -10.18
N LEU A 121 -14.09 14.96 -9.61
CA LEU A 121 -13.11 15.59 -8.73
C LEU A 121 -12.26 16.64 -9.47
N LEU A 122 -11.91 16.37 -10.72
CA LEU A 122 -11.18 17.34 -11.56
C LEU A 122 -12.05 18.55 -11.96
N ASP A 123 -13.35 18.39 -12.15
CA ASP A 123 -14.29 19.50 -12.36
C ASP A 123 -14.35 20.40 -11.10
N GLU A 124 -14.40 19.80 -9.92
CA GLU A 124 -14.36 20.52 -8.64
C GLU A 124 -13.03 21.25 -8.44
N MET A 125 -11.89 20.61 -8.77
CA MET A 125 -10.58 21.26 -8.77
C MET A 125 -10.53 22.48 -9.70
N GLU A 126 -11.02 22.34 -10.95
CA GLU A 126 -11.00 23.41 -11.95
C GLU A 126 -11.85 24.62 -11.55
N ALA A 127 -12.95 24.39 -10.83
CA ALA A 127 -13.83 25.44 -10.33
C ALA A 127 -13.31 26.12 -9.05
N GLY A 128 -12.32 25.54 -8.38
CA GLY A 128 -11.78 26.01 -7.11
C GLY A 128 -10.69 27.07 -7.23
N PRO A 129 -10.27 27.68 -6.11
CA PRO A 129 -9.15 28.61 -6.09
C PRO A 129 -7.82 27.86 -6.25
N GLN A 130 -6.80 28.54 -6.81
CA GLN A 130 -5.43 28.02 -6.89
C GLN A 130 -4.52 28.75 -5.87
N PRO A 131 -3.48 28.08 -5.32
CA PRO A 131 -3.14 26.67 -5.54
C PRO A 131 -4.16 25.72 -4.90
N VAL A 132 -4.31 24.53 -5.49
CA VAL A 132 -5.15 23.44 -4.97
C VAL A 132 -4.28 22.44 -4.20
N GLU A 133 -4.76 21.94 -3.08
CA GLU A 133 -4.10 20.84 -2.35
C GLU A 133 -4.55 19.51 -2.99
N LEU A 134 -3.62 18.83 -3.67
CA LEU A 134 -3.89 17.64 -4.50
C LEU A 134 -4.39 16.44 -3.70
N ASN A 135 -3.86 16.26 -2.47
CA ASN A 135 -4.27 15.12 -1.64
C ASN A 135 -5.76 15.21 -1.30
N GLU A 136 -6.22 16.38 -0.86
CA GLU A 136 -7.63 16.59 -0.51
C GLU A 136 -8.55 16.66 -1.73
N ALA A 137 -8.04 17.17 -2.86
CA ALA A 137 -8.86 17.36 -4.04
C ALA A 137 -9.02 16.09 -4.91
N LEU A 138 -8.00 15.22 -4.94
CA LEU A 138 -7.99 14.04 -5.82
C LEU A 138 -7.50 12.77 -5.12
N ALA A 139 -6.33 12.82 -4.47
CA ALA A 139 -5.63 11.60 -4.07
C ALA A 139 -6.38 10.82 -2.98
N PHE A 140 -6.96 11.48 -1.98
CA PHE A 140 -7.79 10.84 -0.96
C PHE A 140 -9.21 10.55 -1.45
N PRO A 141 -9.94 11.50 -2.11
CA PRO A 141 -11.33 11.25 -2.48
C PRO A 141 -11.52 10.12 -3.50
N LEU A 142 -10.62 9.98 -4.47
CA LEU A 142 -10.79 8.98 -5.53
C LEU A 142 -10.83 7.54 -4.95
N PRO A 143 -9.80 7.06 -4.24
CA PRO A 143 -9.80 5.68 -3.73
C PRO A 143 -10.90 5.42 -2.69
N ILE A 144 -11.23 6.38 -1.81
CA ILE A 144 -12.30 6.17 -0.84
C ILE A 144 -13.66 6.00 -1.52
N MET A 145 -13.95 6.78 -2.56
CA MET A 145 -15.19 6.64 -3.33
C MET A 145 -15.24 5.30 -4.06
N VAL A 146 -14.11 4.85 -4.62
CA VAL A 146 -14.01 3.59 -5.34
C VAL A 146 -14.17 2.40 -4.39
N ILE A 147 -13.49 2.39 -3.25
CA ILE A 147 -13.60 1.29 -2.29
C ILE A 147 -15.00 1.24 -1.65
N CYS A 148 -15.62 2.39 -1.36
CA CYS A 148 -17.00 2.46 -0.90
C CYS A 148 -17.96 1.83 -1.92
N LYS A 149 -17.81 2.14 -3.21
CA LYS A 149 -18.60 1.54 -4.29
C LYS A 149 -18.38 0.02 -4.36
N LEU A 150 -17.13 -0.42 -4.28
CA LEU A 150 -16.79 -1.84 -4.31
C LEU A 150 -17.39 -2.61 -3.14
N LEU A 151 -17.33 -2.06 -1.93
CA LEU A 151 -17.88 -2.68 -0.72
C LEU A 151 -19.39 -2.54 -0.59
N GLY A 152 -20.02 -1.70 -1.40
CA GLY A 152 -21.46 -1.45 -1.35
C GLY A 152 -21.90 -0.54 -0.21
N VAL A 153 -21.03 0.39 0.23
CA VAL A 153 -21.35 1.45 1.19
C VAL A 153 -22.35 2.42 0.54
N PRO A 154 -23.49 2.74 1.21
CA PRO A 154 -24.45 3.72 0.72
C PRO A 154 -23.80 5.08 0.45
N ALA A 155 -24.33 5.80 -0.55
CA ALA A 155 -23.74 7.08 -0.96
C ALA A 155 -23.84 8.14 0.15
N GLU A 156 -24.92 8.11 0.90
CA GLU A 156 -25.22 8.98 2.03
C GLU A 156 -24.28 8.81 3.22
N ASP A 157 -23.67 7.64 3.37
CA ASP A 157 -22.80 7.31 4.51
C ASP A 157 -21.32 7.63 4.24
N ARG A 158 -20.95 8.01 3.03
CA ARG A 158 -19.55 8.12 2.60
C ARG A 158 -18.73 9.11 3.41
N ASP A 159 -19.30 10.27 3.74
CA ASP A 159 -18.59 11.31 4.50
C ASP A 159 -18.34 10.85 5.94
N GLN A 160 -19.34 10.25 6.57
CA GLN A 160 -19.21 9.68 7.92
C GLN A 160 -18.20 8.54 7.93
N PHE A 161 -18.27 7.67 6.93
CA PHE A 161 -17.39 6.55 6.76
C PHE A 161 -15.93 7.01 6.56
N ARG A 162 -15.69 8.01 5.68
CA ARG A 162 -14.40 8.64 5.50
C ARG A 162 -13.85 9.17 6.82
N ALA A 163 -14.65 9.90 7.58
CA ALA A 163 -14.23 10.46 8.87
C ALA A 163 -13.79 9.37 9.87
N TYR A 164 -14.46 8.21 9.90
CA TYR A 164 -14.04 7.09 10.75
C TYR A 164 -12.70 6.48 10.31
N VAL A 165 -12.49 6.33 9.00
CA VAL A 165 -11.24 5.77 8.45
C VAL A 165 -10.08 6.72 8.66
N ASP A 166 -10.24 8.00 8.35
CA ASP A 166 -9.19 9.03 8.53
C ASP A 166 -8.84 9.18 10.01
N GLY A 167 -9.84 9.13 10.89
CA GLY A 167 -9.63 9.16 12.35
C GLY A 167 -8.91 7.92 12.87
N PHE A 168 -9.30 6.73 12.41
CA PHE A 168 -8.65 5.46 12.77
C PHE A 168 -7.16 5.42 12.36
N LEU A 169 -6.83 6.02 11.22
CA LEU A 169 -5.48 6.06 10.66
C LEU A 169 -4.66 7.27 11.11
N SER A 170 -5.26 8.16 11.91
CA SER A 170 -4.59 9.35 12.44
C SER A 170 -3.42 8.96 13.35
N VAL A 171 -2.22 9.42 13.00
CA VAL A 171 -1.00 9.19 13.80
C VAL A 171 -0.66 10.38 14.69
N THR A 172 -1.06 11.61 14.28
CA THR A 172 -0.62 12.85 14.94
C THR A 172 -1.72 13.86 15.22
N LYS A 173 -2.90 13.73 14.56
CA LYS A 173 -3.97 14.75 14.64
C LYS A 173 -4.96 14.49 15.77
N LEU A 174 -5.14 13.23 16.19
CA LEU A 174 -6.10 12.81 17.20
C LEU A 174 -5.40 12.18 18.39
N SER A 175 -6.02 12.30 19.56
CA SER A 175 -5.60 11.60 20.77
C SER A 175 -5.83 10.08 20.65
N PRO A 176 -5.13 9.24 21.44
CA PRO A 176 -5.37 7.80 21.45
C PRO A 176 -6.83 7.42 21.76
N GLU A 177 -7.53 8.20 22.58
CA GLU A 177 -8.94 8.00 22.89
C GLU A 177 -9.84 8.27 21.67
N GLU A 178 -9.60 9.37 20.95
CA GLU A 178 -10.34 9.69 19.72
C GLU A 178 -10.07 8.67 18.62
N VAL A 179 -8.83 8.21 18.44
CA VAL A 179 -8.48 7.11 17.51
C VAL A 179 -9.23 5.82 17.90
N GLY A 180 -9.27 5.52 19.21
CA GLY A 180 -10.03 4.37 19.73
C GLY A 180 -11.52 4.45 19.44
N ALA A 181 -12.11 5.67 19.60
CA ALA A 181 -13.51 5.90 19.27
C ALA A 181 -13.79 5.74 17.75
N CYS A 182 -12.93 6.27 16.89
CA CYS A 182 -13.04 6.07 15.44
C CYS A 182 -12.95 4.58 15.06
N ARG A 183 -12.06 3.82 15.68
CA ARG A 183 -11.95 2.36 15.50
C ARG A 183 -13.24 1.64 15.87
N GLN A 184 -13.81 1.95 17.01
CA GLN A 184 -15.07 1.34 17.47
C GLN A 184 -16.25 1.69 16.56
N ASN A 185 -16.35 2.95 16.13
CA ASN A 185 -17.38 3.40 15.22
C ASN A 185 -17.28 2.73 13.85
N LEU A 186 -16.07 2.63 13.31
CA LEU A 186 -15.80 1.92 12.05
C LEU A 186 -16.18 0.44 12.15
N TRP A 187 -15.75 -0.22 13.24
CA TRP A 187 -16.09 -1.63 13.48
C TRP A 187 -17.59 -1.83 13.53
N LYS A 188 -18.30 -1.01 14.33
CA LYS A 188 -19.75 -1.09 14.41
C LYS A 188 -20.43 -0.85 13.07
N TYR A 189 -20.02 0.19 12.34
CA TYR A 189 -20.57 0.53 11.04
C TYR A 189 -20.42 -0.63 10.03
N LEU A 190 -19.26 -1.26 9.98
CA LEU A 190 -19.03 -2.40 9.10
C LEU A 190 -19.86 -3.63 9.50
N GLY A 191 -20.10 -3.85 10.78
CA GLY A 191 -21.03 -4.88 11.26
C GLY A 191 -22.45 -4.63 10.78
N ASP A 192 -22.95 -3.41 10.98
CA ASP A 192 -24.30 -3.00 10.53
C ASP A 192 -24.42 -3.13 8.98
N LEU A 193 -23.37 -2.77 8.23
CA LEU A 193 -23.32 -2.94 6.77
C LEU A 193 -23.41 -4.42 6.37
N ILE A 194 -22.61 -5.30 6.99
CA ILE A 194 -22.62 -6.74 6.71
C ILE A 194 -24.00 -7.33 6.97
N ASP A 195 -24.64 -6.99 8.09
CA ASP A 195 -25.98 -7.47 8.42
C ASP A 195 -27.01 -6.97 7.39
N SER A 196 -26.95 -5.70 7.01
CA SER A 196 -27.78 -5.15 5.93
C SER A 196 -27.63 -5.91 4.61
N LYS A 197 -26.38 -6.35 4.26
CA LYS A 197 -26.11 -7.11 3.04
C LYS A 197 -26.55 -8.58 3.12
N ARG A 198 -26.68 -9.13 4.32
CA ARG A 198 -27.30 -10.46 4.52
C ARG A 198 -28.79 -10.42 4.22
N ASP A 199 -29.47 -9.37 4.67
CA ASP A 199 -30.91 -9.20 4.45
C ASP A 199 -31.22 -8.76 3.01
N ASN A 200 -30.39 -7.89 2.44
CA ASN A 200 -30.58 -7.29 1.12
C ASN A 200 -29.27 -7.35 0.30
N PRO A 201 -28.90 -8.53 -0.24
CA PRO A 201 -27.66 -8.68 -0.99
C PRO A 201 -27.67 -7.90 -2.30
N GLY A 202 -26.58 -7.14 -2.54
CA GLY A 202 -26.34 -6.35 -3.76
C GLY A 202 -25.36 -7.00 -4.73
N ASP A 203 -24.97 -6.21 -5.73
CA ASP A 203 -23.83 -6.51 -6.62
C ASP A 203 -22.57 -5.79 -6.11
N ASP A 204 -22.17 -6.12 -4.88
CA ASP A 204 -20.99 -5.55 -4.20
C ASP A 204 -20.12 -6.66 -3.60
N LEU A 205 -18.91 -6.28 -3.18
CA LEU A 205 -17.94 -7.25 -2.68
C LEU A 205 -18.36 -7.87 -1.34
N VAL A 206 -18.99 -7.10 -0.45
CA VAL A 206 -19.45 -7.63 0.85
C VAL A 206 -20.51 -8.69 0.63
N SER A 207 -21.51 -8.42 -0.25
CA SER A 207 -22.50 -9.40 -0.62
C SER A 207 -21.90 -10.66 -1.24
N GLU A 208 -20.83 -10.53 -2.01
CA GLU A 208 -20.13 -11.67 -2.60
C GLU A 208 -19.33 -12.46 -1.56
N LEU A 209 -18.63 -11.79 -0.65
CA LEU A 209 -17.92 -12.45 0.47
C LEU A 209 -18.89 -13.24 1.37
N ILE A 210 -20.12 -12.76 1.54
CA ILE A 210 -21.17 -13.50 2.26
C ILE A 210 -21.61 -14.77 1.51
N ARG A 211 -21.63 -14.74 0.16
CA ARG A 211 -22.10 -15.85 -0.68
C ARG A 211 -21.03 -16.89 -0.97
N VAL A 212 -19.75 -16.46 -1.00
CA VAL A 212 -18.66 -17.32 -1.46
C VAL A 212 -18.48 -18.55 -0.58
N ARG A 213 -18.22 -19.69 -1.24
CA ARG A 213 -17.99 -20.98 -0.59
C ARG A 213 -16.75 -21.66 -1.17
N ASP A 214 -16.16 -22.52 -0.40
CA ASP A 214 -15.16 -23.44 -0.90
C ASP A 214 -15.84 -24.55 -1.74
N ASP A 215 -15.19 -24.97 -2.83
CA ASP A 215 -15.76 -25.96 -3.76
C ASP A 215 -15.65 -27.38 -3.21
N GLU A 216 -14.72 -27.62 -2.28
CA GLU A 216 -14.44 -28.97 -1.76
C GLU A 216 -15.27 -29.30 -0.52
N ASP A 217 -15.38 -28.37 0.43
CA ASP A 217 -15.99 -28.61 1.75
C ASP A 217 -17.18 -27.69 2.07
N ASP A 218 -17.60 -26.85 1.12
CA ASP A 218 -18.68 -25.83 1.28
C ASP A 218 -18.39 -24.84 2.42
N SER A 219 -17.14 -24.69 2.86
CA SER A 219 -16.76 -23.75 3.91
C SER A 219 -17.00 -22.31 3.47
N ARG A 220 -17.28 -21.42 4.45
CA ARG A 220 -17.48 -19.99 4.24
C ARG A 220 -16.58 -19.19 5.18
N LEU A 221 -16.49 -17.90 4.91
CA LEU A 221 -15.98 -16.97 5.91
C LEU A 221 -16.93 -16.98 7.13
N ASN A 222 -16.37 -17.16 8.32
CA ASN A 222 -17.14 -16.94 9.55
C ASN A 222 -17.34 -15.42 9.77
N ASP A 223 -18.18 -15.05 10.75
CA ASP A 223 -18.55 -13.65 10.98
C ASP A 223 -17.36 -12.77 11.31
N HIS A 224 -16.39 -13.27 12.09
CA HIS A 224 -15.18 -12.57 12.43
C HIS A 224 -14.28 -12.39 11.20
N GLU A 225 -14.08 -13.42 10.40
CA GLU A 225 -13.30 -13.38 9.16
C GLU A 225 -13.92 -12.41 8.15
N LEU A 226 -15.23 -12.48 7.96
CA LEU A 226 -15.97 -11.59 7.06
C LEU A 226 -15.78 -10.13 7.47
N HIS A 227 -15.96 -9.82 8.74
CA HIS A 227 -15.80 -8.49 9.28
C HIS A 227 -14.35 -8.00 9.13
N PHE A 228 -13.40 -8.83 9.53
CA PHE A 228 -11.97 -8.54 9.45
C PHE A 228 -11.53 -8.26 8.01
N TRP A 229 -11.93 -9.11 7.06
CA TRP A 229 -11.56 -8.92 5.66
C TRP A 229 -12.25 -7.71 5.03
N THR A 230 -13.49 -7.43 5.39
CA THR A 230 -14.19 -6.21 4.93
C THR A 230 -13.43 -4.95 5.40
N GLN A 231 -13.03 -4.90 6.67
CA GLN A 231 -12.23 -3.80 7.21
C GLN A 231 -10.83 -3.74 6.59
N GLY A 232 -10.17 -4.88 6.46
CA GLY A 232 -8.82 -4.97 5.90
C GLY A 232 -8.76 -4.51 4.44
N LEU A 233 -9.72 -4.93 3.61
CA LEU A 233 -9.82 -4.50 2.20
C LEU A 233 -10.07 -3.00 2.07
N LEU A 234 -10.91 -2.45 2.96
CA LEU A 234 -11.15 -1.03 3.03
C LEU A 234 -9.87 -0.24 3.29
N ILE A 235 -9.23 -0.53 4.42
CA ILE A 235 -8.05 0.22 4.88
C ILE A 235 -6.92 0.08 3.86
N ALA A 236 -6.63 -1.15 3.43
CA ALA A 236 -5.56 -1.42 2.49
C ALA A 236 -5.80 -0.80 1.11
N GLY A 237 -7.06 -0.79 0.63
CA GLY A 237 -7.39 -0.22 -0.68
C GLY A 237 -7.44 1.31 -0.72
N TYR A 238 -7.69 1.96 0.41
CA TYR A 238 -7.79 3.42 0.48
C TYR A 238 -6.41 4.07 0.60
N VAL A 239 -5.74 3.87 1.73
CA VAL A 239 -4.59 4.69 2.14
C VAL A 239 -3.40 4.50 1.22
N THR A 240 -3.13 3.27 0.81
CA THR A 240 -1.99 2.95 -0.07
C THR A 240 -2.15 3.57 -1.44
N THR A 241 -3.35 3.47 -2.03
CA THR A 241 -3.63 4.02 -3.34
C THR A 241 -3.64 5.55 -3.32
N ALA A 242 -4.25 6.15 -2.28
CA ALA A 242 -4.27 7.60 -2.09
C ALA A 242 -2.86 8.19 -2.02
N SER A 243 -2.03 7.63 -1.17
CA SER A 243 -0.65 8.07 -1.01
C SER A 243 0.15 7.90 -2.31
N GLN A 244 -0.08 6.81 -3.08
CA GLN A 244 0.59 6.59 -4.38
C GLN A 244 0.11 7.58 -5.45
N ILE A 245 -1.16 7.95 -5.49
CA ILE A 245 -1.65 9.00 -6.39
C ILE A 245 -0.94 10.33 -6.07
N GLY A 246 -0.93 10.73 -4.81
CA GLY A 246 -0.31 11.99 -4.39
C GLY A 246 1.19 12.00 -4.67
N THR A 247 1.94 11.05 -4.09
CA THR A 247 3.40 10.99 -4.24
C THR A 247 3.82 10.77 -5.69
N GLY A 248 3.15 9.86 -6.42
CA GLY A 248 3.45 9.60 -7.82
C GLY A 248 3.23 10.83 -8.69
N THR A 249 2.15 11.59 -8.45
CA THR A 249 1.89 12.85 -9.16
C THR A 249 2.96 13.89 -8.83
N ALA A 250 3.32 14.07 -7.56
CA ALA A 250 4.38 15.01 -7.17
C ALA A 250 5.70 14.70 -7.87
N VAL A 251 6.09 13.43 -7.93
CA VAL A 251 7.29 12.98 -8.65
C VAL A 251 7.20 13.28 -10.14
N LEU A 252 6.08 13.00 -10.79
CA LEU A 252 5.90 13.31 -12.21
C LEU A 252 5.98 14.83 -12.47
N LEU A 253 5.35 15.65 -11.64
CA LEU A 253 5.39 17.11 -11.80
C LEU A 253 6.78 17.71 -11.51
N HIS A 254 7.61 17.01 -10.71
CA HIS A 254 9.02 17.36 -10.52
C HIS A 254 9.88 17.04 -11.76
N HIS A 255 9.38 16.19 -12.68
CA HIS A 255 10.03 15.76 -13.90
C HIS A 255 9.23 16.19 -15.16
N PRO A 256 9.24 17.47 -15.55
CA PRO A 256 8.42 17.99 -16.65
C PRO A 256 8.71 17.32 -17.99
N GLU A 257 9.89 16.72 -18.17
CA GLU A 257 10.24 15.94 -19.37
C GLU A 257 9.39 14.66 -19.47
N PHE A 258 9.07 13.99 -18.37
CA PHE A 258 8.20 12.82 -18.37
C PHE A 258 6.74 13.21 -18.64
N VAL A 259 6.27 14.28 -18.02
CA VAL A 259 4.93 14.82 -18.31
C VAL A 259 4.76 15.14 -19.81
N ARG A 260 5.79 15.74 -20.43
CA ARG A 260 5.79 16.02 -21.87
C ARG A 260 5.74 14.74 -22.70
N ALA A 261 6.60 13.76 -22.37
CA ALA A 261 6.65 12.47 -23.08
C ALA A 261 5.30 11.74 -22.99
N ILE A 262 4.64 11.72 -21.83
CA ILE A 262 3.32 11.11 -21.64
C ILE A 262 2.27 11.81 -22.51
N ARG A 263 2.29 13.16 -22.61
CA ARG A 263 1.36 13.92 -23.43
C ARG A 263 1.56 13.69 -24.93
N GLU A 264 2.78 13.43 -25.35
CA GLU A 264 3.10 13.06 -26.74
C GLU A 264 2.66 11.62 -27.05
N ASP A 265 2.68 10.74 -26.05
CA ASP A 265 2.32 9.32 -26.20
C ASP A 265 1.63 8.78 -24.93
N TRP A 266 0.30 8.80 -24.93
CA TRP A 266 -0.52 8.32 -23.79
C TRP A 266 -0.37 6.83 -23.52
N SER A 267 0.19 6.05 -24.45
CA SER A 267 0.48 4.64 -24.21
C SER A 267 1.57 4.39 -23.16
N LEU A 268 2.29 5.44 -22.74
CA LEU A 268 3.27 5.42 -21.65
C LEU A 268 2.64 5.44 -20.25
N VAL A 269 1.34 5.75 -20.10
CA VAL A 269 0.71 5.82 -18.76
C VAL A 269 0.86 4.50 -17.99
N PRO A 270 0.59 3.33 -18.54
CA PRO A 270 0.78 2.07 -17.81
C PRO A 270 2.23 1.84 -17.36
N SER A 271 3.23 2.03 -18.21
CA SER A 271 4.64 1.84 -17.86
C SER A 271 5.13 2.89 -16.85
N THR A 272 4.62 4.12 -16.95
CA THR A 272 4.87 5.18 -15.96
C THR A 272 4.36 4.78 -14.57
N VAL A 273 3.14 4.25 -14.49
CA VAL A 273 2.56 3.79 -13.21
C VAL A 273 3.40 2.64 -12.60
N GLU A 274 3.82 1.66 -13.39
CA GLU A 274 4.68 0.58 -12.88
C GLU A 274 6.05 1.12 -12.41
N GLU A 275 6.62 2.09 -13.09
CA GLU A 275 7.90 2.68 -12.70
C GLU A 275 7.78 3.55 -11.44
N LEU A 276 6.70 4.29 -11.29
CA LEU A 276 6.41 5.01 -10.04
C LEU A 276 6.18 4.02 -8.89
N LEU A 277 5.46 2.93 -9.11
CA LEU A 277 5.30 1.86 -8.12
C LEU A 277 6.65 1.25 -7.72
N ARG A 278 7.56 1.04 -8.67
CA ARG A 278 8.89 0.50 -8.39
C ARG A 278 9.74 1.44 -7.54
N THR A 279 9.76 2.72 -7.87
CA THR A 279 10.71 3.70 -7.31
C THR A 279 10.16 4.48 -6.12
N GLN A 280 8.85 4.64 -6.03
CA GLN A 280 8.18 5.45 -5.02
C GLN A 280 7.40 4.56 -4.06
N ILE A 281 8.10 3.73 -3.34
CA ILE A 281 7.51 2.88 -2.32
C ILE A 281 7.12 3.76 -1.14
N MET A 282 5.85 3.68 -0.81
CA MET A 282 5.26 4.51 0.22
C MET A 282 4.99 3.74 1.47
N GLY A 283 5.87 3.28 2.02
CA GLY A 283 5.78 2.51 3.23
C GLY A 283 7.11 1.84 3.38
N SER A 284 7.50 1.69 4.57
CA SER A 284 8.60 0.83 4.87
C SER A 284 8.11 -0.61 4.73
N SER A 285 9.01 -1.52 4.45
CA SER A 285 8.78 -2.97 4.48
C SER A 285 8.32 -3.48 5.87
N VAL A 286 7.88 -2.57 6.72
CA VAL A 286 7.31 -2.85 8.03
C VAL A 286 6.07 -3.73 7.91
N GLY A 287 5.24 -3.52 6.88
CA GLY A 287 4.08 -4.37 6.59
C GLY A 287 4.45 -5.77 6.11
N THR A 288 5.72 -6.02 5.76
CA THR A 288 6.22 -7.32 5.33
C THR A 288 7.04 -8.04 6.41
N MET A 289 6.94 -7.60 7.66
CA MET A 289 7.59 -8.29 8.79
C MET A 289 7.13 -9.75 8.89
N ARG A 290 8.10 -10.61 9.20
CA ARG A 290 7.96 -12.05 9.39
C ARG A 290 8.72 -12.49 10.64
N TYR A 291 8.41 -13.68 11.10
CA TYR A 291 9.14 -14.34 12.17
C TYR A 291 9.69 -15.68 11.67
N ALA A 292 10.99 -15.90 11.80
CA ALA A 292 11.63 -17.14 11.38
C ALA A 292 11.35 -18.27 12.39
N ILE A 293 10.61 -19.29 11.97
CA ILE A 293 10.29 -20.47 12.81
C ILE A 293 11.33 -21.59 12.66
N ASP A 294 12.27 -21.45 11.73
CA ASP A 294 13.40 -22.35 11.50
C ASP A 294 14.57 -21.57 10.88
N ASP A 295 15.77 -22.18 10.81
CA ASP A 295 16.94 -21.62 10.14
C ASP A 295 16.72 -21.57 8.63
N ILE A 296 17.03 -20.41 7.99
CA ILE A 296 16.80 -20.18 6.56
C ILE A 296 18.10 -19.68 5.91
N PRO A 297 18.74 -20.49 5.04
CA PRO A 297 19.89 -20.04 4.29
C PRO A 297 19.50 -19.07 3.16
N LEU A 298 20.23 -17.97 3.02
CA LEU A 298 20.15 -17.02 1.93
C LEU A 298 21.14 -17.36 0.81
N SER A 299 21.00 -16.66 -0.30
CA SER A 299 21.75 -16.93 -1.53
C SER A 299 23.26 -16.71 -1.45
N ASP A 300 23.74 -15.91 -0.49
CA ASP A 300 25.16 -15.65 -0.24
C ASP A 300 25.75 -16.54 0.89
N GLY A 301 24.96 -17.50 1.41
CA GLY A 301 25.36 -18.36 2.51
C GLY A 301 25.08 -17.80 3.90
N THR A 302 24.61 -16.56 4.03
CA THR A 302 24.08 -16.01 5.27
C THR A 302 22.90 -16.86 5.74
N VAL A 303 22.74 -17.06 7.04
CA VAL A 303 21.65 -17.85 7.61
C VAL A 303 20.82 -16.97 8.54
N ILE A 304 19.55 -16.76 8.19
CA ILE A 304 18.55 -16.21 9.10
C ILE A 304 18.28 -17.29 10.16
N LYS A 305 18.53 -16.95 11.42
CA LYS A 305 18.34 -17.91 12.52
C LYS A 305 16.88 -17.97 12.96
N LYS A 306 16.45 -19.15 13.37
CA LYS A 306 15.19 -19.35 14.09
C LYS A 306 15.07 -18.33 15.23
N GLY A 307 13.89 -17.76 15.41
CA GLY A 307 13.64 -16.74 16.42
C GLY A 307 13.96 -15.29 15.96
N THR A 308 14.35 -15.10 14.70
CA THR A 308 14.67 -13.78 14.16
C THR A 308 13.43 -13.12 13.58
N SER A 309 13.23 -11.84 13.89
CA SER A 309 12.28 -10.97 13.19
C SER A 309 12.90 -10.51 11.87
N VAL A 310 12.20 -10.71 10.77
CA VAL A 310 12.70 -10.51 9.41
C VAL A 310 11.83 -9.50 8.66
N LEU A 311 12.46 -8.53 8.02
CA LEU A 311 11.83 -7.61 7.09
C LEU A 311 12.22 -7.99 5.66
N LEU A 312 11.25 -8.12 4.78
CA LEU A 312 11.47 -8.34 3.36
C LEU A 312 11.45 -6.97 2.66
N SER A 313 12.63 -6.46 2.26
CA SER A 313 12.74 -5.12 1.67
C SER A 313 12.29 -5.11 0.22
N GLU A 314 11.04 -4.71 -0.02
CA GLU A 314 10.52 -4.50 -1.37
C GLU A 314 11.25 -3.34 -2.05
N GLU A 315 11.52 -2.25 -1.33
CA GLU A 315 12.27 -1.10 -1.82
C GLU A 315 13.72 -1.49 -2.18
N GLY A 316 14.37 -2.32 -1.36
CA GLY A 316 15.68 -2.87 -1.68
C GLY A 316 15.62 -3.75 -2.92
N ALA A 317 14.69 -4.70 -2.97
CA ALA A 317 14.51 -5.59 -4.12
C ALA A 317 14.23 -4.82 -5.41
N ASN A 318 13.44 -3.74 -5.35
CA ASN A 318 13.06 -2.93 -6.52
C ASN A 318 14.21 -2.09 -7.10
N VAL A 319 15.31 -1.97 -6.38
CA VAL A 319 16.52 -1.28 -6.86
C VAL A 319 17.73 -2.22 -6.95
N ASP A 320 17.50 -3.54 -7.02
CA ASP A 320 18.57 -4.52 -7.17
C ASP A 320 19.18 -4.45 -8.57
N PRO A 321 20.49 -4.10 -8.70
CA PRO A 321 21.17 -3.99 -9.98
C PRO A 321 21.35 -5.33 -10.70
N GLU A 322 21.16 -6.47 -10.03
CA GLU A 322 21.13 -7.79 -10.69
C GLU A 322 19.84 -8.01 -11.50
N VAL A 323 18.80 -7.19 -11.28
CA VAL A 323 17.48 -7.31 -11.91
C VAL A 323 17.11 -6.09 -12.73
N PHE A 324 17.43 -4.89 -12.25
CA PHE A 324 17.06 -3.63 -12.89
C PHE A 324 18.30 -2.90 -13.40
N GLU A 325 18.33 -2.58 -14.69
CA GLU A 325 19.33 -1.69 -15.26
C GLU A 325 19.10 -0.26 -14.75
N CYS A 326 20.18 0.46 -14.37
CA CYS A 326 20.10 1.80 -13.77
C CYS A 326 18.99 1.90 -12.68
N PRO A 327 19.03 1.07 -11.63
CA PRO A 327 17.88 0.88 -10.73
C PRO A 327 17.51 2.12 -9.92
N MET A 328 18.44 3.07 -9.76
CA MET A 328 18.22 4.32 -9.03
C MET A 328 17.58 5.42 -9.90
N GLU A 329 17.47 5.19 -11.21
CA GLU A 329 16.90 6.15 -12.15
C GLU A 329 15.42 5.83 -12.42
N LEU A 330 14.61 6.87 -12.57
CA LEU A 330 13.23 6.77 -12.99
C LEU A 330 13.17 6.70 -14.52
N ASP A 331 12.68 5.59 -15.07
CA ASP A 331 12.52 5.38 -16.51
C ASP A 331 11.09 4.98 -16.85
N ILE A 332 10.26 5.94 -17.27
CA ILE A 332 8.85 5.72 -17.63
C ILE A 332 8.66 4.81 -18.87
N ARG A 333 9.74 4.47 -19.58
CA ARG A 333 9.72 3.57 -20.74
C ARG A 333 10.24 2.17 -20.41
N ARG A 334 10.53 1.88 -19.14
CA ARG A 334 11.00 0.56 -18.71
C ARG A 334 9.97 -0.51 -19.06
N THR A 335 10.38 -1.49 -19.86
CA THR A 335 9.52 -2.60 -20.31
C THR A 335 9.61 -3.81 -19.38
N GLU A 336 10.83 -4.12 -18.89
CA GLU A 336 11.06 -5.21 -17.95
C GLU A 336 11.01 -4.66 -16.50
N ASN A 337 9.80 -4.66 -15.93
CA ASN A 337 9.54 -4.04 -14.62
C ASN A 337 8.88 -5.02 -13.65
N HIS A 338 9.65 -6.00 -13.18
CA HIS A 338 9.19 -7.04 -12.25
C HIS A 338 9.29 -6.58 -10.78
N HIS A 339 8.82 -5.38 -10.48
CA HIS A 339 8.89 -4.84 -9.12
C HIS A 339 8.06 -5.66 -8.11
N MET A 340 8.43 -5.59 -6.83
CA MET A 340 7.79 -6.32 -5.74
C MET A 340 6.90 -5.45 -4.86
N THR A 341 6.51 -4.27 -5.29
CA THR A 341 5.67 -3.33 -4.51
C THR A 341 4.33 -3.93 -4.06
N PHE A 342 3.84 -4.93 -4.79
CA PHE A 342 2.65 -5.70 -4.41
C PHE A 342 2.98 -7.01 -3.69
N GLY A 343 4.22 -7.19 -3.23
CA GLY A 343 4.71 -8.44 -2.66
C GLY A 343 4.83 -9.57 -3.68
N ALA A 344 4.95 -10.80 -3.18
CA ALA A 344 5.01 -12.02 -3.99
C ALA A 344 4.39 -13.21 -3.23
N GLY A 345 4.20 -14.34 -3.92
CA GLY A 345 3.75 -15.60 -3.32
C GLY A 345 2.32 -15.55 -2.79
N LEU A 346 2.08 -16.24 -1.67
CA LEU A 346 0.75 -16.43 -1.10
C LEU A 346 0.07 -15.12 -0.67
N HIS A 347 0.86 -14.12 -0.30
CA HIS A 347 0.41 -12.82 0.16
C HIS A 347 0.48 -11.71 -0.92
N TYR A 348 0.63 -12.07 -2.19
CA TYR A 348 0.56 -11.09 -3.28
C TYR A 348 -0.70 -10.23 -3.17
N CYS A 349 -0.57 -8.91 -3.34
CA CYS A 349 -1.66 -7.96 -3.12
C CYS A 349 -2.92 -8.33 -3.92
N VAL A 350 -4.05 -8.52 -3.22
CA VAL A 350 -5.33 -8.85 -3.87
C VAL A 350 -5.86 -7.66 -4.68
N GLY A 351 -5.58 -6.43 -4.23
CA GLY A 351 -6.00 -5.18 -4.85
C GLY A 351 -5.11 -4.69 -5.98
N ALA A 352 -4.03 -5.40 -6.36
CA ALA A 352 -3.04 -4.91 -7.31
C ALA A 352 -3.62 -4.45 -8.66
N ALA A 353 -4.64 -5.14 -9.16
CA ALA A 353 -5.32 -4.75 -10.42
C ALA A 353 -6.14 -3.47 -10.25
N LEU A 354 -6.84 -3.32 -9.12
CA LEU A 354 -7.62 -2.13 -8.81
C LEU A 354 -6.71 -0.92 -8.63
N ALA A 355 -5.66 -1.05 -7.82
CA ALA A 355 -4.69 0.03 -7.60
C ALA A 355 -4.07 0.53 -8.91
N ARG A 356 -3.62 -0.39 -9.79
CA ARG A 356 -3.10 -0.02 -11.12
C ARG A 356 -4.10 0.76 -11.95
N MET A 357 -5.36 0.32 -11.96
CA MET A 357 -6.42 1.00 -12.70
C MET A 357 -6.67 2.41 -12.16
N GLU A 358 -6.77 2.56 -10.84
CA GLU A 358 -6.98 3.87 -10.22
C GLU A 358 -5.81 4.83 -10.49
N LEU A 359 -4.57 4.35 -10.35
CA LEU A 359 -3.36 5.11 -10.64
C LEU A 359 -3.29 5.56 -12.10
N GLN A 360 -3.63 4.66 -13.05
CA GLN A 360 -3.64 5.00 -14.47
C GLN A 360 -4.71 6.04 -14.79
N VAL A 361 -5.94 5.85 -14.28
CA VAL A 361 -7.04 6.79 -14.50
C VAL A 361 -6.72 8.15 -13.88
N ALA A 362 -6.25 8.18 -12.63
CA ALA A 362 -5.88 9.44 -11.96
C ALA A 362 -4.79 10.20 -12.72
N THR A 363 -3.71 9.50 -13.09
CA THR A 363 -2.57 10.12 -13.81
C THR A 363 -3.00 10.66 -15.18
N GLU A 364 -3.69 9.85 -15.98
CA GLU A 364 -4.09 10.24 -17.32
C GLU A 364 -5.12 11.38 -17.28
N SER A 365 -6.15 11.28 -16.46
CA SER A 365 -7.22 12.28 -16.36
C SER A 365 -6.67 13.63 -15.88
N LEU A 366 -5.81 13.63 -14.86
CA LEU A 366 -5.18 14.85 -14.33
C LEU A 366 -4.34 15.56 -15.40
N LEU A 367 -3.45 14.82 -16.07
CA LEU A 367 -2.56 15.40 -17.09
C LEU A 367 -3.29 15.85 -18.36
N ARG A 368 -4.44 15.23 -18.68
CA ARG A 368 -5.30 15.66 -19.79
C ARG A 368 -6.08 16.93 -19.47
N ARG A 369 -6.63 16.99 -18.24
CA ARG A 369 -7.46 18.13 -17.82
C ARG A 369 -6.63 19.40 -17.64
N PHE A 370 -5.43 19.31 -17.06
CA PHE A 370 -4.59 20.45 -16.73
C PHE A 370 -3.25 20.45 -17.50
N PRO A 371 -3.24 20.99 -18.74
CA PRO A 371 -2.03 20.96 -19.60
C PRO A 371 -0.82 21.70 -19.02
N ASN A 372 -1.01 22.62 -18.09
CA ASN A 372 0.04 23.43 -17.48
C ASN A 372 0.26 23.11 -15.99
N ILE A 373 -0.32 22.01 -15.49
CA ILE A 373 -0.19 21.64 -14.09
C ILE A 373 1.27 21.51 -13.67
N ARG A 374 1.58 22.11 -12.52
CA ARG A 374 2.90 22.05 -11.88
C ARG A 374 2.75 22.11 -10.38
N LEU A 375 3.82 21.76 -9.65
CA LEU A 375 3.90 22.02 -8.21
C LEU A 375 3.91 23.53 -7.98
N ALA A 376 3.12 24.00 -7.01
CA ALA A 376 3.08 25.39 -6.58
C ALA A 376 4.18 25.75 -5.54
N ALA A 377 4.91 24.74 -5.07
CA ALA A 377 6.07 24.88 -4.18
C ALA A 377 7.23 23.99 -4.64
N PRO A 378 8.49 24.33 -4.31
CA PRO A 378 9.63 23.46 -4.57
C PRO A 378 9.47 22.09 -3.89
N ALA A 379 9.92 21.04 -4.56
CA ALA A 379 9.81 19.66 -4.06
C ALA A 379 10.42 19.45 -2.67
N GLU A 380 11.49 20.18 -2.38
CA GLU A 380 12.24 20.13 -1.14
C GLU A 380 11.48 20.75 0.04
N GLU A 381 10.50 21.58 -0.25
CA GLU A 381 9.65 22.28 0.75
C GLU A 381 8.35 21.53 1.05
N LEU A 382 8.02 20.49 0.26
CA LEU A 382 6.80 19.73 0.49
C LEU A 382 6.88 18.97 1.82
N PRO A 383 5.91 19.18 2.73
CA PRO A 383 5.93 18.53 4.03
C PRO A 383 5.65 17.02 3.88
N ARG A 384 6.36 16.21 4.69
CA ARG A 384 6.27 14.75 4.66
C ARG A 384 5.84 14.18 6.00
N ALA A 385 4.98 13.16 5.97
CA ALA A 385 4.79 12.29 7.10
C ALA A 385 5.99 11.37 7.24
N LEU A 386 6.68 11.42 8.38
CA LEU A 386 7.80 10.55 8.71
C LEU A 386 7.43 9.61 9.85
N GLY A 387 7.81 8.34 9.74
CA GLY A 387 7.63 7.35 10.81
C GLY A 387 6.20 6.86 11.02
N GLY A 388 5.31 7.12 10.08
CA GLY A 388 3.95 6.54 10.04
C GLY A 388 3.92 5.17 9.35
N PHE A 389 2.75 4.52 9.39
CA PHE A 389 2.50 3.30 8.62
C PHE A 389 2.64 3.54 7.10
N MET A 390 2.27 4.74 6.66
CA MET A 390 2.47 5.22 5.29
C MET A 390 3.33 6.48 5.34
N GLU A 391 4.37 6.50 4.53
CA GLU A 391 5.18 7.68 4.28
C GLU A 391 4.73 8.33 2.99
N GLY A 392 4.72 9.64 2.91
CA GLY A 392 4.29 10.38 1.74
C GLY A 392 4.28 11.86 2.00
N PHE A 393 3.92 12.64 1.01
CA PHE A 393 3.73 14.09 1.19
C PHE A 393 2.37 14.34 1.87
N THR A 394 2.37 15.11 2.96
CA THR A 394 1.14 15.48 3.67
C THR A 394 0.38 16.59 2.96
N GLU A 395 1.10 17.40 2.18
CA GLU A 395 0.53 18.48 1.36
C GLU A 395 1.25 18.53 0.01
N ILE A 396 0.49 18.66 -1.07
CA ILE A 396 0.99 18.74 -2.46
C ILE A 396 0.23 19.88 -3.15
N PRO A 397 0.64 21.14 -2.95
CA PRO A 397 0.01 22.27 -3.62
C PRO A 397 0.35 22.26 -5.12
N VAL A 398 -0.68 22.32 -5.97
CA VAL A 398 -0.57 22.35 -7.41
C VAL A 398 -1.30 23.55 -8.01
N GLU A 399 -0.83 23.99 -9.17
CA GLU A 399 -1.46 25.07 -9.96
C GLU A 399 -1.28 24.80 -11.46
N TRP A 400 -2.09 25.47 -12.31
CA TRP A 400 -2.08 25.29 -13.77
C TRP A 400 -2.40 26.57 -14.55
#